data_f1af136cce56b1c1ed3d71c14b22f51f
#
_entry.id   f1af136cce56b1c1ed3d71c14b22f51f
#
_cell.length_a   1.000
_cell.length_b   1.000
_cell.length_c   1.000
_cell.angle_alpha   90.00
_cell.angle_beta   90.00
_cell.angle_gamma   90.00
#
_symmetry.space_group_name_H-M   'P 1'
#
loop_
_entity.id
_entity.type
_entity.pdbx_description
1 polymer ?
#
loop_
_entity_poly.entity_id
_entity_poly.type
_entity_poly.pdbx_seq_one_letter_code
_entity_poly.pdbx_strand_id
1 'polypeptide(L)'
;MSGHPEAGITFINAQLSGVSPQSIRVSAESSCRVIGSLRLVGARIAAVGIDIRAQRGDCIVDLKGDRLLPGLINAHDHLQLNSLPRPVFDGHYRHVRDWISDVDARRRCDPVFEAGVAVARDERLLIGGVKNLLSGVTTVAHHDRFYPCLASKHYPTHVVHEYGWAHSLYVDGEDAVRESHRRTPGSWPWIIHAAEGVDRDAGAEFERLDALGCLGPNTLLVHGIALDGPQRARLERAAGGLLWCPSSNLHLFGRTAEVSELAARGRVALGTDSRLSGSGDLLDEVRAAGQLNVLDEGRLESLVTLDGARLLRLSDRGELRPGARADILILPAGTPLTTARRADVRLVLRDGIVRYGDADCARRVTPRAKLAEVRVDDRPKVLDGHVAEALCQARVSEVGLEFPHATGRAA
;
A
#
# COMPACT_ATOMS: atom_id res chain seq x y z
N MET A 1 38.51 19.20 -5.08
CA MET A 1 37.22 19.92 -5.02
C MET A 1 36.53 19.49 -3.76
N SER A 2 36.60 20.26 -2.68
CA SER A 2 35.87 19.99 -1.44
C SER A 2 34.41 20.42 -1.64
N GLY A 3 33.57 19.49 -2.12
CA GLY A 3 32.16 19.72 -2.17
C GLY A 3 31.62 19.92 -0.75
N HIS A 4 31.00 21.07 -0.48
CA HIS A 4 30.23 21.23 0.75
C HIS A 4 29.20 20.11 0.80
N PRO A 5 29.02 19.40 1.94
CA PRO A 5 28.02 18.38 2.07
C PRO A 5 26.63 19.01 1.79
N GLU A 6 25.87 18.36 0.92
CA GLU A 6 24.52 18.79 0.58
C GLU A 6 23.64 18.78 1.84
N ALA A 7 22.95 19.91 2.11
CA ALA A 7 22.07 20.04 3.25
C ALA A 7 20.93 19.01 3.17
N GLY A 8 20.68 18.34 4.27
CA GLY A 8 19.69 17.28 4.37
C GLY A 8 18.68 17.50 5.47
N ILE A 9 17.91 16.46 5.75
CA ILE A 9 17.03 16.35 6.92
C ILE A 9 17.57 15.24 7.79
N THR A 10 17.84 15.52 9.07
CA THR A 10 18.29 14.51 10.02
C THR A 10 17.24 14.34 11.13
N PHE A 11 16.59 13.19 11.13
CA PHE A 11 15.72 12.75 12.23
C PHE A 11 16.59 12.12 13.32
N ILE A 12 16.43 12.58 14.56
CA ILE A 12 17.15 12.07 15.75
C ILE A 12 16.14 11.52 16.77
N ASN A 13 16.63 10.68 17.67
CA ASN A 13 15.84 10.08 18.74
C ASN A 13 14.60 9.34 18.20
N ALA A 14 14.73 8.67 17.05
CA ALA A 14 13.69 7.88 16.42
C ALA A 14 13.71 6.43 16.93
N GLN A 15 12.55 5.85 17.20
CA GLN A 15 12.42 4.40 17.27
C GLN A 15 12.42 3.86 15.83
N LEU A 16 13.53 3.28 15.39
CA LEU A 16 13.69 2.78 14.02
C LEU A 16 13.03 1.41 13.85
N SER A 17 12.21 1.25 12.82
CA SER A 17 11.61 -0.03 12.37
C SER A 17 11.93 -0.27 10.90
N GLY A 18 11.99 -1.54 10.48
CA GLY A 18 12.26 -1.89 9.07
C GLY A 18 13.67 -1.48 8.60
N VAL A 19 14.64 -1.45 9.51
CA VAL A 19 16.04 -1.17 9.19
C VAL A 19 16.71 -2.42 8.64
N SER A 20 17.44 -2.27 7.56
CA SER A 20 18.23 -3.38 7.01
C SER A 20 19.25 -3.89 8.05
N PRO A 21 19.35 -5.21 8.26
CA PRO A 21 20.32 -5.80 9.20
C PRO A 21 21.77 -5.39 8.92
N GLN A 22 22.08 -5.03 7.67
CA GLN A 22 23.41 -4.55 7.28
C GLN A 22 23.69 -3.13 7.77
N SER A 23 22.66 -2.35 8.09
CA SER A 23 22.76 -0.95 8.51
C SER A 23 22.92 -0.77 10.01
N ILE A 24 22.55 -1.75 10.82
CA ILE A 24 22.68 -1.72 12.28
C ILE A 24 23.31 -3.05 12.73
N ARG A 25 24.48 -2.98 13.40
CA ARG A 25 25.06 -4.12 14.13
C ARG A 25 24.31 -4.28 15.45
N VAL A 26 23.17 -4.96 15.42
CA VAL A 26 22.43 -5.37 16.61
C VAL A 26 22.59 -6.88 16.74
N SER A 27 22.93 -7.39 17.94
CA SER A 27 22.91 -8.82 18.22
C SER A 27 21.49 -9.36 18.03
N ALA A 28 21.35 -10.55 17.45
CA ALA A 28 20.08 -11.18 17.08
C ALA A 28 19.08 -11.39 18.24
N GLU A 29 19.46 -11.13 19.47
CA GLU A 29 18.64 -11.32 20.67
C GLU A 29 17.86 -10.07 21.12
N SER A 30 18.06 -8.91 20.48
CA SER A 30 17.34 -7.68 20.85
C SER A 30 16.11 -7.47 19.96
N SER A 31 14.97 -8.03 20.38
CA SER A 31 13.65 -7.50 20.02
C SER A 31 13.41 -6.07 20.60
N CYS A 32 14.46 -5.45 21.15
CA CYS A 32 14.45 -4.12 21.73
C CYS A 32 14.35 -3.05 20.63
N ARG A 33 13.47 -2.11 20.88
CA ARG A 33 13.28 -0.87 20.10
C ARG A 33 14.62 -0.17 19.92
N VAL A 34 15.12 -0.12 18.68
CA VAL A 34 16.38 0.55 18.37
C VAL A 34 16.10 2.05 18.28
N ILE A 35 16.61 2.82 19.23
CA ILE A 35 16.62 4.28 19.13
C ILE A 35 17.82 4.69 18.32
N GLY A 36 17.59 5.49 17.29
CA GLY A 36 18.65 5.92 16.37
C GLY A 36 18.28 7.18 15.60
N SER A 37 18.99 7.38 14.52
CA SER A 37 18.84 8.54 13.65
C SER A 37 18.80 8.12 12.18
N LEU A 38 18.17 8.95 11.36
CA LEU A 38 18.10 8.78 9.91
C LEU A 38 18.36 10.11 9.23
N ARG A 39 19.31 10.14 8.27
CA ARG A 39 19.63 11.31 7.46
C ARG A 39 19.14 11.13 6.04
N LEU A 40 18.38 12.11 5.54
CA LEU A 40 17.94 12.21 4.16
C LEU A 40 18.72 13.28 3.42
N VAL A 41 19.04 13.02 2.15
CA VAL A 41 19.57 14.01 1.21
C VAL A 41 18.77 13.89 -0.10
N GLY A 42 18.05 14.96 -0.45
CA GLY A 42 17.12 14.91 -1.57
C GLY A 42 16.13 13.77 -1.42
N ALA A 43 15.98 12.96 -2.47
CA ALA A 43 15.05 11.84 -2.52
C ALA A 43 15.59 10.52 -1.94
N ARG A 44 16.74 10.55 -1.23
CA ARG A 44 17.40 9.32 -0.77
C ARG A 44 17.75 9.34 0.72
N ILE A 45 17.74 8.15 1.31
CA ILE A 45 18.32 7.92 2.63
C ILE A 45 19.84 7.94 2.47
N ALA A 46 20.50 8.91 3.10
CA ALA A 46 21.95 9.02 3.08
C ALA A 46 22.63 8.17 4.16
N ALA A 47 21.99 8.08 5.35
CA ALA A 47 22.49 7.27 6.45
C ALA A 47 21.36 6.90 7.41
N VAL A 48 21.47 5.74 8.08
CA VAL A 48 20.59 5.28 9.14
C VAL A 48 21.38 4.46 10.14
N GLY A 49 21.12 4.63 11.43
CA GLY A 49 21.82 3.90 12.50
C GLY A 49 21.74 4.59 13.85
N ILE A 50 22.43 4.01 14.84
CA ILE A 50 22.43 4.51 16.22
C ILE A 50 23.29 5.79 16.34
N ASP A 51 24.45 5.82 15.67
CA ASP A 51 25.45 6.88 15.81
C ASP A 51 25.46 7.89 14.65
N ILE A 52 24.34 8.03 13.94
CA ILE A 52 24.26 8.98 12.82
C ILE A 52 24.16 10.40 13.36
N ARG A 53 25.11 11.26 12.95
CA ARG A 53 25.16 12.67 13.32
C ARG A 53 24.63 13.55 12.20
N ALA A 54 23.90 14.60 12.57
CA ALA A 54 23.54 15.66 11.65
C ALA A 54 24.79 16.34 11.06
N GLN A 55 24.72 16.71 9.81
CA GLN A 55 25.79 17.46 9.14
C GLN A 55 25.47 18.96 9.14
N ARG A 56 26.51 19.76 8.89
CA ARG A 56 26.37 21.22 8.83
C ARG A 56 25.34 21.60 7.75
N GLY A 57 24.31 22.34 8.14
CA GLY A 57 23.25 22.80 7.25
C GLY A 57 22.02 21.87 7.23
N ASP A 58 22.06 20.71 7.90
CA ASP A 58 20.89 19.85 7.99
C ASP A 58 19.77 20.50 8.81
N CYS A 59 18.54 20.26 8.37
CA CYS A 59 17.35 20.45 9.21
C CYS A 59 17.29 19.30 10.22
N ILE A 60 17.41 19.60 11.52
CA ILE A 60 17.39 18.60 12.58
C ILE A 60 16.00 18.51 13.17
N VAL A 61 15.42 17.31 13.17
CA VAL A 61 14.09 17.03 13.71
C VAL A 61 14.21 15.99 14.82
N ASP A 62 13.97 16.38 16.06
CA ASP A 62 13.91 15.46 17.20
C ASP A 62 12.54 14.80 17.23
N LEU A 63 12.51 13.49 17.08
CA LEU A 63 11.30 12.66 17.08
C LEU A 63 10.89 12.21 18.48
N LYS A 64 11.71 12.42 19.52
CA LYS A 64 11.38 12.14 20.93
C LYS A 64 10.85 10.72 21.17
N GLY A 65 11.35 9.75 20.43
CA GLY A 65 10.94 8.35 20.51
C GLY A 65 9.80 7.96 19.57
N ASP A 66 9.29 8.86 18.74
CA ASP A 66 8.33 8.50 17.69
C ASP A 66 8.92 7.42 16.78
N ARG A 67 8.04 6.58 16.26
CA ARG A 67 8.38 5.43 15.43
C ARG A 67 8.59 5.88 13.98
N LEU A 68 9.75 5.56 13.42
CA LEU A 68 10.12 5.85 12.03
C LEU A 68 10.24 4.54 11.25
N LEU A 69 9.42 4.42 10.19
CA LEU A 69 9.32 3.25 9.32
C LEU A 69 9.58 3.65 7.86
N PRO A 70 9.92 2.67 6.99
CA PRO A 70 9.75 2.86 5.56
C PRO A 70 8.30 3.24 5.25
N GLY A 71 8.08 4.06 4.24
CA GLY A 71 6.73 4.29 3.72
C GLY A 71 6.07 2.98 3.31
N LEU A 72 4.78 2.82 3.65
CA LEU A 72 4.07 1.57 3.44
C LEU A 72 3.85 1.29 1.94
N ILE A 73 3.73 0.01 1.62
CA ILE A 73 3.49 -0.51 0.28
C ILE A 73 2.15 -1.24 0.27
N ASN A 74 1.20 -0.75 -0.49
CA ASN A 74 -0.05 -1.44 -0.79
C ASN A 74 0.17 -2.30 -2.04
N ALA A 75 0.24 -3.62 -1.86
CA ALA A 75 0.63 -4.53 -2.93
C ALA A 75 -0.50 -4.84 -3.93
N HIS A 76 -1.73 -4.43 -3.64
CA HIS A 76 -2.89 -4.63 -4.52
C HIS A 76 -4.00 -3.65 -4.20
N ASP A 77 -4.40 -2.85 -5.19
CA ASP A 77 -5.52 -1.90 -5.09
C ASP A 77 -6.12 -1.64 -6.48
N HIS A 78 -7.42 -1.43 -6.56
CA HIS A 78 -8.12 -0.87 -7.72
C HIS A 78 -8.43 0.60 -7.47
N LEU A 79 -7.46 1.47 -7.70
CA LEU A 79 -7.51 2.90 -7.32
C LEU A 79 -8.79 3.61 -7.76
N GLN A 80 -9.27 3.33 -8.98
CA GLN A 80 -10.46 3.99 -9.56
C GLN A 80 -11.79 3.54 -8.93
N LEU A 81 -11.79 2.48 -8.10
CA LEU A 81 -13.00 1.97 -7.47
C LEU A 81 -13.19 2.44 -6.02
N ASN A 82 -12.20 3.15 -5.45
CA ASN A 82 -12.21 3.57 -4.06
C ASN A 82 -13.19 4.70 -3.72
N SER A 83 -13.69 5.42 -4.71
CA SER A 83 -14.72 6.46 -4.54
C SER A 83 -16.15 5.91 -4.68
N LEU A 84 -16.31 4.63 -5.03
CA LEU A 84 -17.61 4.02 -5.18
C LEU A 84 -18.12 3.49 -3.83
N PRO A 85 -19.44 3.56 -3.58
CA PRO A 85 -20.01 3.01 -2.37
C PRO A 85 -19.89 1.48 -2.37
N ARG A 86 -19.66 0.89 -1.20
CA ARG A 86 -19.67 -0.57 -1.04
C ARG A 86 -21.11 -1.06 -1.19
N PRO A 87 -21.39 -1.92 -2.18
CA PRO A 87 -22.72 -2.54 -2.28
C PRO A 87 -22.92 -3.54 -1.13
N VAL A 88 -24.14 -3.59 -0.59
CA VAL A 88 -24.52 -4.56 0.41
C VAL A 88 -25.33 -5.65 -0.28
N PHE A 89 -24.93 -6.90 -0.09
CA PHE A 89 -25.60 -8.11 -0.56
C PHE A 89 -25.87 -9.06 0.61
N ASP A 90 -26.86 -9.92 0.46
CA ASP A 90 -27.18 -10.91 1.48
C ASP A 90 -26.25 -12.12 1.39
N GLY A 91 -25.62 -12.47 2.52
CA GLY A 91 -24.78 -13.66 2.64
C GLY A 91 -23.40 -13.54 2.00
N HIS A 92 -22.72 -14.69 1.88
CA HIS A 92 -21.41 -14.82 1.27
C HIS A 92 -21.48 -15.51 -0.08
N TYR A 93 -20.63 -15.12 -0.99
CA TYR A 93 -20.47 -15.73 -2.30
C TYR A 93 -19.68 -17.04 -2.23
N ARG A 94 -19.84 -17.87 -3.22
CA ARG A 94 -19.02 -19.08 -3.38
C ARG A 94 -17.86 -18.86 -4.36
N HIS A 95 -18.06 -17.98 -5.34
CA HIS A 95 -17.06 -17.62 -6.35
C HIS A 95 -17.18 -16.13 -6.70
N VAL A 96 -16.06 -15.47 -6.97
CA VAL A 96 -16.02 -14.04 -7.31
C VAL A 96 -16.87 -13.68 -8.53
N ARG A 97 -17.05 -14.60 -9.49
CA ARG A 97 -17.90 -14.36 -10.68
C ARG A 97 -19.33 -13.98 -10.32
N ASP A 98 -19.87 -14.56 -9.24
CA ASP A 98 -21.24 -14.29 -8.80
C ASP A 98 -21.33 -12.86 -8.24
N TRP A 99 -20.33 -12.44 -7.44
CA TRP A 99 -20.21 -11.07 -6.94
C TRP A 99 -20.04 -10.05 -8.08
N ILE A 100 -19.17 -10.34 -9.08
CA ILE A 100 -18.99 -9.48 -10.26
C ILE A 100 -20.33 -9.27 -10.98
N SER A 101 -21.11 -10.37 -11.17
CA SER A 101 -22.42 -10.31 -11.80
C SER A 101 -23.40 -9.42 -11.03
N ASP A 102 -23.42 -9.53 -9.70
CA ASP A 102 -24.30 -8.72 -8.84
C ASP A 102 -23.88 -7.25 -8.83
N VAL A 103 -22.58 -6.94 -8.78
CA VAL A 103 -22.07 -5.57 -8.90
C VAL A 103 -22.41 -4.96 -10.25
N ASP A 104 -22.27 -5.71 -11.34
CA ASP A 104 -22.68 -5.26 -12.68
C ASP A 104 -24.19 -5.05 -12.81
N ALA A 105 -24.99 -5.87 -12.16
CA ALA A 105 -26.44 -5.65 -12.09
C ALA A 105 -26.76 -4.38 -11.29
N ARG A 106 -26.13 -4.21 -10.12
CA ARG A 106 -26.29 -3.02 -9.28
C ARG A 106 -25.91 -1.74 -10.02
N ARG A 107 -24.80 -1.78 -10.75
CA ARG A 107 -24.32 -0.66 -11.56
C ARG A 107 -25.34 -0.16 -12.58
N ARG A 108 -26.22 -1.03 -13.07
CA ARG A 108 -27.28 -0.69 -14.05
C ARG A 108 -28.57 -0.16 -13.43
N CYS A 109 -28.80 -0.34 -12.13
CA CYS A 109 -30.07 0.00 -11.50
C CYS A 109 -29.96 0.87 -10.25
N ASP A 110 -28.75 1.13 -9.73
CA ASP A 110 -28.52 1.98 -8.56
C ASP A 110 -28.03 3.36 -9.00
N PRO A 111 -28.84 4.43 -8.85
CA PRO A 111 -28.45 5.76 -9.29
C PRO A 111 -27.20 6.31 -8.60
N VAL A 112 -26.93 5.91 -7.34
CA VAL A 112 -25.75 6.35 -6.59
C VAL A 112 -24.50 5.72 -7.18
N PHE A 113 -24.58 4.43 -7.52
CA PHE A 113 -23.49 3.71 -8.14
C PHE A 113 -23.22 4.22 -9.57
N GLU A 114 -24.27 4.46 -10.35
CA GLU A 114 -24.20 5.05 -11.69
C GLU A 114 -23.53 6.42 -11.64
N ALA A 115 -23.98 7.31 -10.74
CA ALA A 115 -23.37 8.63 -10.54
C ALA A 115 -21.90 8.54 -10.17
N GLY A 116 -21.53 7.61 -9.29
CA GLY A 116 -20.14 7.37 -8.89
C GLY A 116 -19.25 6.93 -10.06
N VAL A 117 -19.75 6.05 -10.93
CA VAL A 117 -19.01 5.60 -12.13
C VAL A 117 -18.91 6.71 -13.19
N ALA A 118 -19.92 7.60 -13.27
CA ALA A 118 -19.92 8.74 -14.18
C ALA A 118 -18.88 9.84 -13.83
N VAL A 119 -18.34 9.82 -12.61
CA VAL A 119 -17.22 10.69 -12.21
C VAL A 119 -16.01 10.40 -13.10
N ALA A 120 -15.29 11.45 -13.52
CA ALA A 120 -14.09 11.31 -14.35
C ALA A 120 -13.09 10.34 -13.72
N ARG A 121 -12.51 9.46 -14.53
CA ARG A 121 -11.58 8.42 -14.04
C ARG A 121 -10.41 9.01 -13.27
N ASP A 122 -9.83 10.10 -13.74
CA ASP A 122 -8.67 10.72 -13.10
C ASP A 122 -9.02 11.26 -11.70
N GLU A 123 -10.24 11.76 -11.49
CA GLU A 123 -10.73 12.16 -10.17
C GLU A 123 -10.87 10.93 -9.25
N ARG A 124 -11.42 9.81 -9.76
CA ARG A 124 -11.54 8.57 -9.00
C ARG A 124 -10.18 7.96 -8.66
N LEU A 125 -9.22 8.01 -9.59
CA LEU A 125 -7.83 7.60 -9.35
C LEU A 125 -7.17 8.48 -8.29
N LEU A 126 -7.41 9.81 -8.30
CA LEU A 126 -6.90 10.72 -7.28
C LEU A 126 -7.38 10.32 -5.88
N ILE A 127 -8.67 10.02 -5.72
CA ILE A 127 -9.23 9.55 -4.43
C ILE A 127 -8.53 8.27 -3.96
N GLY A 128 -8.33 7.30 -4.85
CA GLY A 128 -7.57 6.08 -4.51
C GLY A 128 -6.15 6.38 -4.07
N GLY A 129 -5.48 7.34 -4.72
CA GLY A 129 -4.15 7.79 -4.32
C GLY A 129 -4.14 8.49 -2.95
N VAL A 130 -5.13 9.34 -2.67
CA VAL A 130 -5.28 10.05 -1.39
C VAL A 130 -5.60 9.06 -0.26
N LYS A 131 -6.56 8.14 -0.45
CA LYS A 131 -6.83 7.03 0.48
C LYS A 131 -5.52 6.37 0.95
N ASN A 132 -4.68 6.02 -0.01
CA ASN A 132 -3.40 5.37 0.26
C ASN A 132 -2.45 6.29 1.04
N LEU A 133 -2.26 7.54 0.59
CA LEU A 133 -1.37 8.50 1.24
C LEU A 133 -1.74 8.74 2.71
N LEU A 134 -3.02 8.93 3.01
CA LEU A 134 -3.49 9.23 4.37
C LEU A 134 -3.19 8.09 5.37
N SER A 135 -3.10 6.85 4.90
CA SER A 135 -2.72 5.68 5.70
C SER A 135 -1.21 5.39 5.72
N GLY A 136 -0.37 6.33 5.27
CA GLY A 136 1.09 6.17 5.29
C GLY A 136 1.67 5.40 4.10
N VAL A 137 0.85 5.05 3.12
CA VAL A 137 1.30 4.38 1.89
C VAL A 137 2.02 5.37 0.99
N THR A 138 3.23 5.04 0.59
CA THR A 138 4.02 5.80 -0.38
C THR A 138 4.09 5.13 -1.74
N THR A 139 3.78 3.83 -1.81
CA THR A 139 3.81 3.04 -3.05
C THR A 139 2.61 2.11 -3.12
N VAL A 140 1.96 2.05 -4.29
CA VAL A 140 0.80 1.19 -4.54
C VAL A 140 0.93 0.44 -5.86
N ALA A 141 0.57 -0.84 -5.89
CA ALA A 141 0.37 -1.61 -7.10
C ALA A 141 -1.12 -1.50 -7.51
N HIS A 142 -1.34 -0.82 -8.62
CA HIS A 142 -2.67 -0.62 -9.19
C HIS A 142 -3.00 -1.75 -10.16
N HIS A 143 -3.95 -2.59 -9.82
CA HIS A 143 -4.33 -3.74 -10.65
C HIS A 143 -5.34 -3.36 -11.73
N ASP A 144 -4.91 -2.57 -12.66
CA ASP A 144 -5.61 -2.15 -13.87
C ASP A 144 -4.60 -1.50 -14.83
N ARG A 145 -5.07 -1.02 -15.96
CA ARG A 145 -4.26 -0.26 -16.91
C ARG A 145 -3.60 0.94 -16.25
N PHE A 146 -2.34 1.15 -16.55
CA PHE A 146 -1.62 2.36 -16.12
C PHE A 146 -2.09 3.59 -16.93
N TYR A 147 -2.50 4.65 -16.23
CA TYR A 147 -2.97 5.90 -16.81
C TYR A 147 -1.94 7.02 -16.64
N PRO A 148 -1.82 7.98 -17.59
CA PRO A 148 -0.81 9.04 -17.52
C PRO A 148 -0.83 9.87 -16.25
N CYS A 149 -2.01 10.12 -15.64
CA CYS A 149 -2.13 10.87 -14.39
C CYS A 149 -1.38 10.19 -13.21
N LEU A 150 -1.24 8.86 -13.23
CA LEU A 150 -0.54 8.07 -12.22
C LEU A 150 0.99 8.29 -12.24
N ALA A 151 1.54 8.73 -13.38
CA ALA A 151 2.95 9.06 -13.52
C ALA A 151 3.30 10.47 -13.02
N SER A 152 2.31 11.27 -12.65
CA SER A 152 2.53 12.65 -12.21
C SER A 152 3.36 12.70 -10.92
N LYS A 153 4.37 13.60 -10.88
CA LYS A 153 5.12 13.87 -9.65
C LYS A 153 4.25 14.40 -8.51
N HIS A 154 3.07 14.92 -8.83
CA HIS A 154 2.08 15.46 -7.88
C HIS A 154 1.03 14.42 -7.49
N TYR A 155 1.02 13.24 -8.12
CA TYR A 155 0.13 12.16 -7.67
C TYR A 155 0.46 11.79 -6.22
N PRO A 156 -0.52 11.45 -5.37
CA PRO A 156 -0.30 11.28 -3.92
C PRO A 156 0.79 10.26 -3.57
N THR A 157 0.83 9.13 -4.27
CA THR A 157 1.76 8.01 -4.03
C THR A 157 2.58 7.69 -5.28
N HIS A 158 3.63 6.89 -5.15
CA HIS A 158 4.18 6.18 -6.30
C HIS A 158 3.23 5.06 -6.71
N VAL A 159 2.95 4.96 -8.01
CA VAL A 159 2.22 3.82 -8.58
C VAL A 159 3.20 2.96 -9.35
N VAL A 160 3.24 1.66 -9.03
CA VAL A 160 4.09 0.70 -9.74
C VAL A 160 3.66 0.67 -11.21
N HIS A 161 4.59 0.80 -12.14
CA HIS A 161 4.32 0.80 -13.59
C HIS A 161 5.06 -0.30 -14.33
N GLU A 162 6.11 -0.89 -13.72
CA GLU A 162 6.85 -2.02 -14.26
C GLU A 162 6.22 -3.32 -13.76
N TYR A 163 5.06 -3.68 -14.28
CA TYR A 163 4.35 -4.92 -13.98
C TYR A 163 3.52 -5.38 -15.18
N GLY A 164 3.33 -6.69 -15.29
CA GLY A 164 2.30 -7.28 -16.13
C GLY A 164 1.09 -7.68 -15.31
N TRP A 165 -0.06 -7.80 -15.94
CA TRP A 165 -1.27 -8.21 -15.24
C TRP A 165 -2.28 -8.84 -16.18
N ALA A 166 -3.12 -9.69 -15.63
CA ALA A 166 -4.41 -10.06 -16.17
C ALA A 166 -5.43 -9.94 -15.03
N HIS A 167 -6.70 -9.67 -15.35
CA HIS A 167 -7.70 -9.60 -14.29
C HIS A 167 -7.87 -10.98 -13.64
N SER A 168 -8.39 -11.95 -14.38
CA SER A 168 -8.60 -13.31 -13.92
C SER A 168 -8.87 -14.25 -15.11
N LEU A 169 -8.80 -15.57 -14.89
CA LEU A 169 -9.21 -16.55 -15.89
C LEU A 169 -10.68 -16.40 -16.32
N TYR A 170 -11.53 -15.94 -15.42
CA TYR A 170 -12.95 -15.74 -15.70
C TYR A 170 -13.19 -14.50 -16.58
N VAL A 171 -12.53 -13.37 -16.30
CA VAL A 171 -12.77 -12.09 -17.00
C VAL A 171 -12.07 -12.06 -18.37
N ASP A 172 -10.80 -12.48 -18.41
CA ASP A 172 -9.97 -12.32 -19.61
C ASP A 172 -9.95 -13.58 -20.50
N GLY A 173 -10.18 -14.75 -19.92
CA GLY A 173 -10.03 -16.04 -20.59
C GLY A 173 -8.56 -16.52 -20.68
N GLU A 174 -8.37 -17.81 -20.91
CA GLU A 174 -7.07 -18.49 -20.83
C GLU A 174 -6.04 -17.96 -21.82
N ASP A 175 -6.45 -17.68 -23.07
CA ASP A 175 -5.53 -17.20 -24.10
C ASP A 175 -4.98 -15.82 -23.80
N ALA A 176 -5.82 -14.89 -23.31
CA ALA A 176 -5.39 -13.55 -22.93
C ALA A 176 -4.51 -13.57 -21.67
N VAL A 177 -4.83 -14.43 -20.69
CA VAL A 177 -4.04 -14.64 -19.48
C VAL A 177 -2.64 -15.15 -19.83
N ARG A 178 -2.57 -16.22 -20.65
CA ARG A 178 -1.28 -16.79 -21.12
C ARG A 178 -0.45 -15.75 -21.89
N GLU A 179 -1.08 -15.00 -22.79
CA GLU A 179 -0.39 -13.98 -23.59
C GLU A 179 0.09 -12.82 -22.71
N SER A 180 -0.69 -12.36 -21.73
CA SER A 180 -0.27 -11.35 -20.75
C SER A 180 0.96 -11.82 -19.98
N HIS A 181 0.95 -13.05 -19.44
CA HIS A 181 2.09 -13.62 -18.74
C HIS A 181 3.33 -13.68 -19.62
N ARG A 182 3.19 -14.23 -20.86
CA ARG A 182 4.28 -14.37 -21.83
C ARG A 182 4.94 -13.04 -22.21
N ARG A 183 4.15 -11.95 -22.30
CA ARG A 183 4.64 -10.60 -22.62
C ARG A 183 5.31 -9.90 -21.44
N THR A 184 5.05 -10.35 -20.24
CA THR A 184 5.62 -9.73 -19.04
C THR A 184 7.09 -10.11 -18.90
N PRO A 185 8.03 -9.15 -18.86
CA PRO A 185 9.43 -9.45 -18.62
C PRO A 185 9.61 -10.21 -17.29
N GLY A 186 10.49 -11.20 -17.23
CA GLY A 186 10.73 -11.97 -15.98
C GLY A 186 11.28 -11.13 -14.81
N SER A 187 11.81 -9.93 -15.09
CA SER A 187 12.21 -8.94 -14.06
C SER A 187 11.04 -8.18 -13.47
N TRP A 188 9.85 -8.20 -14.09
CA TRP A 188 8.65 -7.54 -13.61
C TRP A 188 7.73 -8.53 -12.90
N PRO A 189 6.98 -8.13 -11.87
CA PRO A 189 5.91 -8.96 -11.33
C PRO A 189 4.79 -9.10 -12.37
N TRP A 190 4.13 -10.26 -12.38
CA TRP A 190 2.89 -10.49 -13.11
C TRP A 190 1.78 -10.84 -12.12
N ILE A 191 0.68 -10.09 -12.14
CA ILE A 191 -0.36 -10.09 -11.11
C ILE A 191 -1.68 -10.59 -11.71
N ILE A 192 -2.38 -11.51 -11.01
CA ILE A 192 -3.68 -12.05 -11.42
C ILE A 192 -4.52 -12.43 -10.20
N HIS A 193 -5.83 -12.14 -10.23
CA HIS A 193 -6.78 -12.74 -9.27
C HIS A 193 -6.92 -14.23 -9.56
N ALA A 194 -6.76 -15.05 -8.52
CA ALA A 194 -6.88 -16.49 -8.66
C ALA A 194 -7.30 -17.15 -7.35
N ALA A 195 -8.01 -18.27 -7.46
CA ALA A 195 -8.55 -19.01 -6.34
C ALA A 195 -9.41 -18.11 -5.42
N GLU A 196 -10.14 -17.18 -6.03
CA GLU A 196 -10.99 -16.21 -5.36
C GLU A 196 -12.41 -16.77 -5.19
N GLY A 197 -12.56 -17.61 -4.18
CA GLY A 197 -13.81 -18.30 -3.86
C GLY A 197 -13.58 -19.44 -2.89
N VAL A 198 -14.67 -20.15 -2.59
CA VAL A 198 -14.70 -21.30 -1.64
C VAL A 198 -15.22 -22.57 -2.29
N ASP A 199 -15.49 -22.54 -3.59
CA ASP A 199 -15.99 -23.69 -4.35
C ASP A 199 -14.85 -24.42 -5.08
N ARG A 200 -15.23 -25.51 -5.76
CA ARG A 200 -14.30 -26.36 -6.50
C ARG A 200 -13.71 -25.63 -7.74
N ASP A 201 -14.50 -24.74 -8.35
CA ASP A 201 -14.07 -24.04 -9.55
C ASP A 201 -12.95 -23.05 -9.23
N ALA A 202 -13.08 -22.31 -8.12
CA ALA A 202 -12.00 -21.43 -7.62
C ALA A 202 -10.74 -22.23 -7.28
N GLY A 203 -10.89 -23.41 -6.64
CA GLY A 203 -9.74 -24.29 -6.34
C GLY A 203 -9.04 -24.84 -7.58
N ALA A 204 -9.76 -25.01 -8.69
CA ALA A 204 -9.22 -25.51 -9.95
C ALA A 204 -8.46 -24.45 -10.75
N GLU A 205 -8.61 -23.16 -10.46
CA GLU A 205 -7.94 -22.07 -11.19
C GLU A 205 -6.41 -22.16 -11.12
N PHE A 206 -5.86 -22.61 -9.99
CA PHE A 206 -4.42 -22.81 -9.84
C PHE A 206 -3.88 -23.83 -10.82
N GLU A 207 -4.57 -24.97 -10.99
CA GLU A 207 -4.16 -26.03 -11.92
C GLU A 207 -4.26 -25.56 -13.38
N ARG A 208 -5.25 -24.74 -13.70
CA ARG A 208 -5.37 -24.13 -15.02
C ARG A 208 -4.23 -23.16 -15.30
N LEU A 209 -3.84 -22.30 -14.34
CA LEU A 209 -2.70 -21.41 -14.48
C LEU A 209 -1.38 -22.17 -14.67
N ASP A 210 -1.20 -23.30 -13.95
CA ASP A 210 -0.02 -24.15 -14.12
C ASP A 210 0.01 -24.80 -15.50
N ALA A 211 -1.10 -25.35 -15.96
CA ALA A 211 -1.23 -25.93 -17.30
C ALA A 211 -0.96 -24.93 -18.43
N LEU A 212 -1.29 -23.64 -18.19
CA LEU A 212 -0.99 -22.54 -19.10
C LEU A 212 0.49 -22.08 -19.05
N GLY A 213 1.30 -22.64 -18.15
CA GLY A 213 2.69 -22.21 -17.91
C GLY A 213 2.80 -20.81 -17.26
N CYS A 214 1.78 -20.39 -16.54
CA CYS A 214 1.72 -19.07 -15.88
C CYS A 214 2.21 -19.07 -14.43
N LEU A 215 2.76 -20.18 -13.92
CA LEU A 215 3.37 -20.24 -12.60
C LEU A 215 4.90 -20.10 -12.69
N GLY A 216 5.41 -19.02 -12.12
CA GLY A 216 6.85 -18.72 -12.15
C GLY A 216 7.28 -17.73 -11.06
N PRO A 217 8.58 -17.37 -11.06
CA PRO A 217 9.15 -16.51 -10.00
C PRO A 217 8.61 -15.08 -9.97
N ASN A 218 7.92 -14.65 -11.01
CA ASN A 218 7.30 -13.34 -11.12
C ASN A 218 5.77 -13.39 -10.99
N THR A 219 5.18 -14.58 -10.80
CA THR A 219 3.73 -14.73 -10.66
C THR A 219 3.28 -14.36 -9.25
N LEU A 220 2.35 -13.42 -9.15
CA LEU A 220 1.70 -12.98 -7.93
C LEU A 220 0.19 -13.25 -8.05
N LEU A 221 -0.30 -14.18 -7.24
CA LEU A 221 -1.72 -14.49 -7.16
C LEU A 221 -2.39 -13.57 -6.15
N VAL A 222 -3.53 -12.98 -6.49
CA VAL A 222 -4.32 -12.18 -5.54
C VAL A 222 -5.41 -13.07 -4.94
N HIS A 223 -5.74 -12.86 -3.67
CA HIS A 223 -6.70 -13.58 -2.83
C HIS A 223 -6.28 -14.98 -2.41
N GLY A 224 -6.21 -15.95 -3.32
CA GLY A 224 -5.73 -17.31 -3.05
C GLY A 224 -6.53 -18.10 -2.02
N ILE A 225 -7.82 -17.80 -1.82
CA ILE A 225 -8.67 -18.35 -0.74
C ILE A 225 -8.82 -19.87 -0.86
N ALA A 226 -9.01 -20.36 -2.10
CA ALA A 226 -9.23 -21.78 -2.37
C ALA A 226 -7.94 -22.59 -2.56
N LEU A 227 -6.76 -22.00 -2.41
CA LEU A 227 -5.50 -22.73 -2.52
C LEU A 227 -5.35 -23.75 -1.40
N ASP A 228 -5.17 -25.03 -1.75
CA ASP A 228 -4.86 -26.08 -0.79
C ASP A 228 -3.36 -26.12 -0.42
N GLY A 229 -2.98 -26.98 0.53
CA GLY A 229 -1.60 -27.12 0.98
C GLY A 229 -0.62 -27.49 -0.14
N PRO A 230 -0.88 -28.54 -0.95
CA PRO A 230 -0.08 -28.88 -2.13
C PRO A 230 0.09 -27.75 -3.13
N GLN A 231 -0.95 -26.98 -3.42
CA GLN A 231 -0.92 -25.84 -4.32
C GLN A 231 -0.06 -24.69 -3.77
N ARG A 232 -0.20 -24.35 -2.49
CA ARG A 232 0.67 -23.36 -1.82
C ARG A 232 2.14 -23.78 -1.85
N ALA A 233 2.44 -25.04 -1.59
CA ALA A 233 3.80 -25.57 -1.68
C ALA A 233 4.35 -25.53 -3.12
N ARG A 234 3.51 -25.72 -4.14
CA ARG A 234 3.91 -25.55 -5.56
C ARG A 234 4.18 -24.08 -5.90
N LEU A 235 3.34 -23.15 -5.45
CA LEU A 235 3.55 -21.71 -5.61
C LEU A 235 4.89 -21.28 -4.98
N GLU A 236 5.20 -21.77 -3.78
CA GLU A 236 6.47 -21.51 -3.11
C GLU A 236 7.66 -22.07 -3.93
N ARG A 237 7.59 -23.31 -4.39
CA ARG A 237 8.66 -23.91 -5.23
C ARG A 237 8.86 -23.17 -6.54
N ALA A 238 7.80 -22.64 -7.14
CA ALA A 238 7.88 -21.79 -8.33
C ALA A 238 8.46 -20.39 -8.01
N ALA A 239 8.76 -20.10 -6.74
CA ALA A 239 9.16 -18.79 -6.25
C ALA A 239 8.13 -17.67 -6.50
N GLY A 240 6.87 -18.01 -6.76
CA GLY A 240 5.75 -17.10 -6.85
C GLY A 240 5.35 -16.52 -5.49
N GLY A 241 4.35 -15.66 -5.46
CA GLY A 241 3.87 -15.00 -4.24
C GLY A 241 2.36 -14.84 -4.21
N LEU A 242 1.86 -14.46 -3.02
CA LEU A 242 0.45 -14.20 -2.76
C LEU A 242 0.27 -12.74 -2.32
N LEU A 243 -0.67 -12.04 -2.94
CA LEU A 243 -1.16 -10.74 -2.51
C LEU A 243 -2.44 -10.96 -1.71
N TRP A 244 -2.34 -10.81 -0.41
CA TRP A 244 -3.39 -11.15 0.54
C TRP A 244 -4.26 -9.93 0.84
N CYS A 245 -5.59 -10.08 0.68
CA CYS A 245 -6.61 -9.06 0.93
C CYS A 245 -7.64 -9.59 1.93
N PRO A 246 -7.29 -9.74 3.22
CA PRO A 246 -8.15 -10.41 4.21
C PRO A 246 -9.52 -9.79 4.36
N SER A 247 -9.64 -8.47 4.35
CA SER A 247 -10.94 -7.79 4.50
C SER A 247 -11.89 -8.09 3.35
N SER A 248 -11.40 -8.03 2.11
CA SER A 248 -12.16 -8.39 0.92
C SER A 248 -12.58 -9.86 0.97
N ASN A 249 -11.64 -10.74 1.27
CA ASN A 249 -11.88 -12.18 1.38
C ASN A 249 -12.97 -12.51 2.41
N LEU A 250 -12.87 -11.93 3.61
CA LEU A 250 -13.85 -12.16 4.68
C LEU A 250 -15.21 -11.57 4.35
N HIS A 251 -15.23 -10.37 3.75
CA HIS A 251 -16.49 -9.72 3.37
C HIS A 251 -17.23 -10.51 2.31
N LEU A 252 -16.56 -10.98 1.28
CA LEU A 252 -17.19 -11.66 0.16
C LEU A 252 -17.45 -13.14 0.43
N PHE A 253 -16.54 -13.83 1.12
CA PHE A 253 -16.58 -15.30 1.20
C PHE A 253 -16.66 -15.86 2.63
N GLY A 254 -16.62 -15.00 3.67
CA GLY A 254 -16.58 -15.44 5.07
C GLY A 254 -15.32 -16.21 5.44
N ARG A 255 -14.33 -16.29 4.54
CA ARG A 255 -13.06 -16.98 4.68
C ARG A 255 -11.94 -16.15 4.08
N THR A 256 -10.70 -16.42 4.52
CA THR A 256 -9.50 -15.88 3.89
C THR A 256 -8.49 -16.98 3.58
N ALA A 257 -7.45 -16.63 2.82
CA ALA A 257 -6.37 -17.56 2.47
C ALA A 257 -5.57 -18.01 3.70
N GLU A 258 -5.08 -19.24 3.67
CA GLU A 258 -4.06 -19.70 4.61
C GLU A 258 -2.70 -19.17 4.16
N VAL A 259 -2.10 -18.30 4.96
CA VAL A 259 -0.90 -17.52 4.55
C VAL A 259 0.35 -17.84 5.37
N SER A 260 0.23 -18.51 6.50
CA SER A 260 1.30 -18.64 7.52
C SER A 260 2.62 -19.17 6.94
N GLU A 261 2.57 -20.26 6.17
CA GLU A 261 3.75 -20.88 5.57
C GLU A 261 4.41 -19.98 4.51
N LEU A 262 3.61 -19.43 3.59
CA LEU A 262 4.10 -18.51 2.56
C LEU A 262 4.65 -17.22 3.18
N ALA A 263 3.97 -16.69 4.19
CA ALA A 263 4.44 -15.51 4.91
C ALA A 263 5.79 -15.77 5.60
N ALA A 264 5.98 -16.92 6.28
CA ALA A 264 7.26 -17.28 6.89
C ALA A 264 8.42 -17.30 5.88
N ARG A 265 8.13 -17.50 4.59
CA ARG A 265 9.09 -17.51 3.48
C ARG A 265 9.23 -16.15 2.77
N GLY A 266 8.54 -15.10 3.23
CA GLY A 266 8.53 -13.81 2.54
C GLY A 266 7.83 -13.83 1.18
N ARG A 267 6.80 -14.69 1.03
CA ARG A 267 6.03 -14.88 -0.20
C ARG A 267 4.62 -14.33 -0.12
N VAL A 268 4.33 -13.50 0.88
CA VAL A 268 3.05 -12.80 1.04
C VAL A 268 3.30 -11.30 1.13
N ALA A 269 2.46 -10.52 0.48
CA ALA A 269 2.33 -9.09 0.73
C ALA A 269 0.86 -8.75 0.95
N LEU A 270 0.58 -7.66 1.64
CA LEU A 270 -0.78 -7.21 1.94
C LEU A 270 -1.25 -6.22 0.88
N GLY A 271 -2.49 -6.36 0.45
CA GLY A 271 -3.19 -5.44 -0.44
C GLY A 271 -4.59 -5.12 0.09
N THR A 272 -5.10 -3.92 -0.21
CA THR A 272 -6.44 -3.51 0.27
C THR A 272 -7.56 -4.00 -0.60
N ASP A 273 -7.27 -4.40 -1.85
CA ASP A 273 -8.30 -4.41 -2.87
C ASP A 273 -8.97 -3.03 -2.98
N SER A 274 -10.15 -2.89 -3.52
CA SER A 274 -10.89 -1.64 -3.50
C SER A 274 -11.86 -1.55 -2.31
N ARG A 275 -12.37 -0.34 -2.03
CA ARG A 275 -13.45 -0.15 -1.06
C ARG A 275 -14.77 -0.81 -1.45
N LEU A 276 -14.91 -1.33 -2.65
CA LEU A 276 -16.11 -2.10 -3.04
C LEU A 276 -16.25 -3.41 -2.26
N SER A 277 -15.10 -4.01 -1.91
CA SER A 277 -15.04 -5.30 -1.21
C SER A 277 -14.15 -5.25 0.03
N GLY A 278 -13.04 -4.50 -0.04
CA GLY A 278 -12.02 -4.42 0.99
C GLY A 278 -12.29 -3.40 2.11
N SER A 279 -11.27 -3.11 2.89
CA SER A 279 -11.30 -2.17 4.01
C SER A 279 -11.22 -0.69 3.58
N GLY A 280 -11.29 0.21 4.56
CA GLY A 280 -11.19 1.65 4.35
C GLY A 280 -9.86 2.07 3.74
N ASP A 281 -8.75 1.56 4.30
CA ASP A 281 -7.37 1.85 3.87
C ASP A 281 -6.40 0.73 4.31
N LEU A 282 -5.08 0.91 4.07
CA LEU A 282 -4.09 -0.14 4.37
C LEU A 282 -3.89 -0.37 5.88
N LEU A 283 -4.05 0.65 6.73
CA LEU A 283 -3.97 0.46 8.18
C LEU A 283 -5.17 -0.34 8.70
N ASP A 284 -6.35 -0.12 8.12
CA ASP A 284 -7.54 -0.95 8.41
C ASP A 284 -7.30 -2.41 7.97
N GLU A 285 -6.64 -2.61 6.83
CA GLU A 285 -6.31 -3.95 6.32
C GLU A 285 -5.30 -4.67 7.22
N VAL A 286 -4.24 -3.97 7.66
CA VAL A 286 -3.28 -4.51 8.65
C VAL A 286 -3.98 -4.88 9.95
N ARG A 287 -4.93 -4.06 10.40
CA ARG A 287 -5.74 -4.34 11.59
C ARG A 287 -6.60 -5.58 11.42
N ALA A 288 -7.28 -5.71 10.29
CA ALA A 288 -8.08 -6.89 9.97
C ALA A 288 -7.21 -8.16 9.92
N ALA A 289 -6.03 -8.08 9.31
CA ALA A 289 -5.05 -9.17 9.30
C ALA A 289 -4.58 -9.53 10.72
N GLY A 290 -4.33 -8.54 11.58
CA GLY A 290 -3.94 -8.73 12.97
C GLY A 290 -5.00 -9.43 13.82
N GLN A 291 -6.27 -9.14 13.58
CA GLN A 291 -7.40 -9.78 14.30
C GLN A 291 -7.52 -11.29 14.03
N LEU A 292 -6.95 -11.76 12.93
CA LEU A 292 -6.92 -13.20 12.61
C LEU A 292 -5.94 -13.98 13.48
N ASN A 293 -4.97 -13.30 14.11
CA ASN A 293 -3.96 -13.90 14.99
C ASN A 293 -3.11 -15.04 14.34
N VAL A 294 -2.93 -14.97 13.03
CA VAL A 294 -2.12 -15.96 12.27
C VAL A 294 -0.68 -15.50 12.05
N LEU A 295 -0.41 -14.21 12.19
CA LEU A 295 0.91 -13.58 12.04
C LEU A 295 1.14 -12.59 13.18
N ASP A 296 2.39 -12.48 13.64
CA ASP A 296 2.77 -11.46 14.62
C ASP A 296 2.91 -10.06 13.99
N GLU A 297 3.02 -9.04 14.83
CA GLU A 297 3.14 -7.63 14.42
C GLU A 297 4.33 -7.39 13.49
N GLY A 298 5.49 -7.98 13.79
CA GLY A 298 6.70 -7.80 12.96
C GLY A 298 6.52 -8.42 11.57
N ARG A 299 5.83 -9.54 11.50
CA ARG A 299 5.51 -10.18 10.23
C ARG A 299 4.51 -9.36 9.43
N LEU A 300 3.45 -8.85 10.06
CA LEU A 300 2.47 -7.97 9.41
C LEU A 300 3.11 -6.68 8.89
N GLU A 301 4.03 -6.08 9.65
CA GLU A 301 4.82 -4.93 9.17
C GLU A 301 5.66 -5.28 7.93
N SER A 302 6.28 -6.46 7.91
CA SER A 302 7.04 -6.90 6.73
C SER A 302 6.18 -7.05 5.48
N LEU A 303 4.92 -7.50 5.60
CA LEU A 303 4.01 -7.65 4.46
C LEU A 303 3.72 -6.33 3.74
N VAL A 304 3.72 -5.21 4.48
CA VAL A 304 3.44 -3.87 3.95
C VAL A 304 4.71 -3.03 3.75
N THR A 305 5.88 -3.62 3.89
CA THR A 305 7.18 -2.97 3.69
C THR A 305 8.10 -3.85 2.85
N LEU A 306 8.99 -4.62 3.47
CA LEU A 306 10.04 -5.41 2.81
C LEU A 306 9.50 -6.47 1.86
N ASP A 307 8.50 -7.24 2.28
CA ASP A 307 7.95 -8.32 1.45
C ASP A 307 7.13 -7.75 0.28
N GLY A 308 6.37 -6.68 0.53
CA GLY A 308 5.70 -5.92 -0.53
C GLY A 308 6.70 -5.44 -1.58
N ALA A 309 7.82 -4.83 -1.14
CA ALA A 309 8.87 -4.37 -2.06
C ALA A 309 9.48 -5.52 -2.85
N ARG A 310 9.83 -6.64 -2.18
CA ARG A 310 10.46 -7.81 -2.82
C ARG A 310 9.56 -8.45 -3.87
N LEU A 311 8.30 -8.68 -3.53
CA LEU A 311 7.34 -9.30 -4.45
C LEU A 311 7.05 -8.40 -5.65
N LEU A 312 6.94 -7.10 -5.43
CA LEU A 312 6.75 -6.11 -6.49
C LEU A 312 8.06 -5.73 -7.22
N ARG A 313 9.18 -6.40 -6.93
CA ARG A 313 10.50 -6.18 -7.56
C ARG A 313 11.05 -4.75 -7.37
N LEU A 314 10.70 -4.09 -6.28
CA LEU A 314 11.12 -2.72 -5.94
C LEU A 314 12.38 -2.75 -5.08
N SER A 315 13.54 -2.59 -5.69
CA SER A 315 14.84 -2.71 -5.00
C SER A 315 15.24 -1.49 -4.18
N ASP A 316 14.55 -0.36 -4.33
CA ASP A 316 14.93 0.93 -3.76
C ASP A 316 14.05 1.41 -2.59
N ARG A 317 13.19 0.53 -2.05
CA ARG A 317 12.25 0.84 -0.94
C ARG A 317 11.92 -0.39 -0.09
N GLY A 318 11.06 -0.21 0.93
CA GLY A 318 10.63 -1.29 1.83
C GLY A 318 11.56 -1.50 3.02
N GLU A 319 12.75 -0.90 3.02
CA GLU A 319 13.71 -0.93 4.13
C GLU A 319 14.34 0.45 4.34
N LEU A 320 14.67 0.76 5.59
CA LEU A 320 15.53 1.90 5.91
C LEU A 320 17.00 1.50 5.73
N ARG A 321 17.58 1.91 4.62
CA ARG A 321 19.01 1.67 4.32
C ARG A 321 19.58 2.79 3.45
N PRO A 322 20.90 3.05 3.52
CA PRO A 322 21.54 4.01 2.63
C PRO A 322 21.26 3.68 1.16
N GLY A 323 20.98 4.72 0.37
CA GLY A 323 20.62 4.61 -1.04
C GLY A 323 19.16 4.30 -1.34
N ALA A 324 18.37 3.83 -0.36
CA ALA A 324 16.92 3.67 -0.54
C ALA A 324 16.21 5.02 -0.71
N ARG A 325 15.00 5.00 -1.25
CA ARG A 325 14.16 6.19 -1.36
C ARG A 325 13.86 6.79 0.01
N ALA A 326 13.77 8.09 0.06
CA ALA A 326 13.34 8.83 1.23
C ALA A 326 11.80 8.80 1.36
N ASP A 327 11.24 7.60 1.33
CA ASP A 327 9.82 7.29 1.52
C ASP A 327 9.65 6.83 2.98
N ILE A 328 9.09 7.69 3.83
CA ILE A 328 9.12 7.55 5.28
C ILE A 328 7.72 7.72 5.86
N LEU A 329 7.39 6.85 6.81
CA LEU A 329 6.22 6.99 7.70
C LEU A 329 6.70 7.24 9.13
N ILE A 330 6.09 8.22 9.81
CA ILE A 330 6.29 8.48 11.24
C ILE A 330 4.96 8.31 11.97
N LEU A 331 4.98 7.50 13.02
CA LEU A 331 3.87 7.23 13.93
C LEU A 331 4.25 7.62 15.36
N PRO A 332 3.29 7.82 16.26
CA PRO A 332 3.58 8.05 17.68
C PRO A 332 4.38 6.91 18.30
N ALA A 333 5.17 7.23 19.32
CA ALA A 333 5.98 6.23 20.04
C ALA A 333 5.14 5.04 20.49
N GLY A 334 5.64 3.84 20.23
CA GLY A 334 5.01 2.60 20.67
C GLY A 334 3.72 2.20 19.97
N THR A 335 3.31 2.90 18.90
CA THR A 335 2.08 2.58 18.15
C THR A 335 2.35 1.42 17.17
N PRO A 336 1.74 0.21 17.36
CA PRO A 336 1.80 -0.87 16.38
C PRO A 336 0.98 -0.52 15.13
N LEU A 337 1.34 -1.09 13.97
CA LEU A 337 0.55 -0.90 12.74
C LEU A 337 -0.86 -1.49 12.87
N THR A 338 -1.01 -2.59 13.62
CA THR A 338 -2.30 -3.25 13.90
C THR A 338 -3.30 -2.40 14.68
N THR A 339 -2.85 -1.32 15.32
CA THR A 339 -3.72 -0.39 16.05
C THR A 339 -3.72 1.01 15.48
N ALA A 340 -2.73 1.35 14.66
CA ALA A 340 -2.60 2.66 14.04
C ALA A 340 -3.80 2.99 13.15
N ARG A 341 -4.13 4.27 13.07
CA ARG A 341 -5.14 4.85 12.19
C ARG A 341 -4.51 6.00 11.41
N ARG A 342 -5.10 6.38 10.30
CA ARG A 342 -4.60 7.52 9.48
C ARG A 342 -4.57 8.84 10.25
N ALA A 343 -5.43 8.99 11.27
CA ALA A 343 -5.41 10.12 12.19
C ALA A 343 -4.17 10.14 13.12
N ASP A 344 -3.53 8.99 13.35
CA ASP A 344 -2.32 8.87 14.18
C ASP A 344 -1.05 9.16 13.39
N VAL A 345 -1.11 9.19 12.05
CA VAL A 345 0.04 9.45 11.17
C VAL A 345 0.61 10.83 11.47
N ARG A 346 1.85 10.87 11.96
CA ARG A 346 2.54 12.12 12.29
C ARG A 346 3.19 12.76 11.09
N LEU A 347 3.73 11.94 10.17
CA LEU A 347 4.32 12.45 8.94
C LEU A 347 4.44 11.34 7.89
N VAL A 348 4.17 11.70 6.65
CA VAL A 348 4.51 10.91 5.45
C VAL A 348 5.40 11.74 4.55
N LEU A 349 6.59 11.19 4.26
CA LEU A 349 7.44 11.72 3.20
C LEU A 349 7.45 10.76 2.02
N ARG A 350 7.38 11.31 0.83
CA ARG A 350 7.64 10.61 -0.43
C ARG A 350 8.76 11.33 -1.18
N ASP A 351 9.81 10.62 -1.52
CA ASP A 351 11.02 11.20 -2.12
C ASP A 351 11.64 12.34 -1.27
N GLY A 352 11.55 12.25 0.06
CA GLY A 352 12.03 13.29 0.98
C GLY A 352 11.14 14.54 1.07
N ILE A 353 10.00 14.55 0.38
CA ILE A 353 9.04 15.65 0.37
C ILE A 353 7.88 15.32 1.29
N VAL A 354 7.53 16.24 2.18
CA VAL A 354 6.34 16.13 3.05
C VAL A 354 5.09 16.07 2.19
N ARG A 355 4.30 15.03 2.37
CA ARG A 355 3.03 14.84 1.67
C ARG A 355 1.81 14.96 2.57
N TYR A 356 1.91 14.49 3.82
CA TYR A 356 0.80 14.45 4.77
C TYR A 356 1.33 14.35 6.20
N GLY A 357 0.64 14.90 7.18
CA GLY A 357 0.94 14.69 8.60
C GLY A 357 0.50 15.81 9.52
N ASP A 358 1.05 15.83 10.73
CA ASP A 358 0.84 16.87 11.71
C ASP A 358 1.55 18.17 11.30
N ALA A 359 0.89 19.31 11.46
CA ALA A 359 1.40 20.61 11.03
C ALA A 359 2.75 20.98 11.67
N ASP A 360 2.92 20.65 12.97
CA ASP A 360 4.15 20.93 13.71
C ASP A 360 5.34 20.08 13.19
N CYS A 361 5.12 18.80 12.91
CA CYS A 361 6.11 17.91 12.31
C CYS A 361 6.48 18.36 10.90
N ALA A 362 5.48 18.60 10.08
CA ALA A 362 5.66 18.99 8.67
C ALA A 362 6.44 20.30 8.53
N ARG A 363 6.10 21.32 9.33
CA ARG A 363 6.76 22.64 9.29
C ARG A 363 8.21 22.60 9.80
N ARG A 364 8.54 21.70 10.74
CA ARG A 364 9.94 21.48 11.15
C ARG A 364 10.77 20.90 10.03
N VAL A 365 10.21 19.94 9.27
CA VAL A 365 10.90 19.29 8.14
C VAL A 365 11.04 20.23 6.96
N THR A 366 9.98 20.95 6.61
CA THR A 366 9.95 21.81 5.41
C THR A 366 9.19 23.11 5.71
N PRO A 367 9.83 24.12 6.33
CA PRO A 367 9.18 25.38 6.74
C PRO A 367 8.51 26.15 5.60
N ARG A 368 8.97 25.97 4.36
CA ARG A 368 8.51 26.69 3.17
C ARG A 368 7.65 25.86 2.23
N ALA A 369 7.29 24.61 2.59
CA ALA A 369 6.43 23.80 1.74
C ALA A 369 5.03 24.42 1.60
N LYS A 370 4.47 24.33 0.40
CA LYS A 370 3.05 24.66 0.16
C LYS A 370 2.21 23.50 0.73
N LEU A 371 1.70 23.70 1.94
CA LEU A 371 0.86 22.74 2.65
C LEU A 371 -0.51 23.38 2.90
N ALA A 372 -1.57 22.61 2.65
CA ALA A 372 -2.94 22.99 2.98
C ALA A 372 -3.35 22.40 4.33
N GLU A 373 -4.04 23.20 5.15
CA GLU A 373 -4.65 22.73 6.40
C GLU A 373 -5.89 21.90 6.05
N VAL A 374 -6.00 20.73 6.67
CA VAL A 374 -7.10 19.79 6.49
C VAL A 374 -7.47 19.17 7.84
N ARG A 375 -8.63 18.51 7.89
CA ARG A 375 -8.97 17.59 8.97
C ARG A 375 -9.07 16.19 8.40
N VAL A 376 -8.52 15.22 9.11
CA VAL A 376 -8.62 13.80 8.76
C VAL A 376 -9.14 13.06 9.98
N ASP A 377 -10.34 12.46 9.86
CA ASP A 377 -11.04 11.80 10.97
C ASP A 377 -11.07 12.69 12.23
N ASP A 378 -11.54 13.92 12.06
CA ASP A 378 -11.63 14.97 13.11
C ASP A 378 -10.29 15.48 13.67
N ARG A 379 -9.14 15.05 13.16
CA ARG A 379 -7.82 15.52 13.57
C ARG A 379 -7.28 16.58 12.63
N PRO A 380 -6.75 17.70 13.15
CA PRO A 380 -6.09 18.72 12.32
C PRO A 380 -4.80 18.15 11.74
N LYS A 381 -4.64 18.27 10.44
CA LYS A 381 -3.50 17.78 9.66
C LYS A 381 -3.10 18.80 8.59
N VAL A 382 -2.01 18.52 7.88
CA VAL A 382 -1.62 19.22 6.66
C VAL A 382 -1.44 18.23 5.53
N LEU A 383 -1.75 18.68 4.32
CA LEU A 383 -1.67 17.91 3.08
C LEU A 383 -0.84 18.70 2.06
N ASP A 384 -0.09 18.00 1.21
CA ASP A 384 0.61 18.60 0.06
C ASP A 384 -0.32 19.51 -0.73
N GLY A 385 0.12 20.74 -0.98
CA GLY A 385 -0.73 21.77 -1.57
C GLY A 385 -1.20 21.47 -3.00
N HIS A 386 -0.43 20.69 -3.78
CA HIS A 386 -0.85 20.28 -5.11
C HIS A 386 -1.94 19.18 -5.04
N VAL A 387 -1.82 18.27 -4.08
CA VAL A 387 -2.85 17.24 -3.83
C VAL A 387 -4.13 17.92 -3.35
N ALA A 388 -4.01 18.85 -2.41
CA ALA A 388 -5.15 19.61 -1.88
C ALA A 388 -5.86 20.43 -2.99
N GLU A 389 -5.10 21.08 -3.84
CA GLU A 389 -5.64 21.86 -4.96
C GLU A 389 -6.40 20.96 -5.96
N ALA A 390 -5.85 19.79 -6.29
CA ALA A 390 -6.52 18.82 -7.16
C ALA A 390 -7.82 18.29 -6.52
N LEU A 391 -7.84 18.03 -5.21
CA LEU A 391 -9.04 17.60 -4.48
C LEU A 391 -10.11 18.69 -4.42
N CYS A 392 -9.74 19.96 -4.28
CA CYS A 392 -10.69 21.08 -4.32
C CYS A 392 -11.38 21.23 -5.68
N GLN A 393 -10.77 20.74 -6.75
CA GLN A 393 -11.34 20.76 -8.12
C GLN A 393 -12.15 19.50 -8.44
N ALA A 394 -11.93 18.39 -7.69
CA ALA A 394 -12.61 17.13 -7.91
C ALA A 394 -14.08 17.19 -7.48
N ARG A 395 -14.95 16.41 -8.15
CA ARG A 395 -16.38 16.27 -7.83
C ARG A 395 -16.64 15.27 -6.70
N VAL A 396 -15.63 14.49 -6.36
CA VAL A 396 -15.67 13.49 -5.29
C VAL A 396 -14.68 13.85 -4.20
N SER A 397 -15.00 13.49 -2.98
CA SER A 397 -14.16 13.72 -1.80
C SER A 397 -13.66 12.41 -1.21
N GLU A 398 -12.52 12.45 -0.55
CA GLU A 398 -12.06 11.35 0.29
C GLU A 398 -12.84 11.35 1.61
N VAL A 399 -13.35 10.18 1.99
CA VAL A 399 -14.14 10.02 3.22
C VAL A 399 -13.31 10.42 4.44
N GLY A 400 -13.89 11.25 5.33
CA GLY A 400 -13.22 11.73 6.54
C GLY A 400 -12.10 12.75 6.31
N LEU A 401 -11.92 13.24 5.08
CA LEU A 401 -11.04 14.37 4.76
C LEU A 401 -11.86 15.63 4.54
N GLU A 402 -11.57 16.69 5.29
CA GLU A 402 -12.27 17.97 5.26
C GLU A 402 -11.30 19.13 5.07
N PHE A 403 -11.74 20.17 4.36
CA PHE A 403 -11.02 21.42 4.20
C PHE A 403 -11.67 22.50 5.09
N PRO A 404 -10.99 23.02 6.15
CA PRO A 404 -11.58 23.94 7.14
C PRO A 404 -12.14 25.24 6.55
N HIS A 405 -11.66 25.64 5.37
CA HIS A 405 -12.05 26.90 4.71
C HIS A 405 -12.96 26.72 3.48
N ALA A 406 -13.43 25.51 3.22
CA ALA A 406 -14.39 25.26 2.12
C ALA A 406 -15.85 25.50 2.61
N THR A 407 -16.13 26.66 3.22
CA THR A 407 -17.50 27.09 3.49
C THR A 407 -18.14 27.50 2.16
N GLY A 408 -18.83 26.56 1.47
CA GLY A 408 -19.59 26.92 0.27
C GLY A 408 -19.95 25.79 -0.69
N ARG A 409 -19.73 24.51 -0.37
CA ARG A 409 -20.38 23.42 -1.11
C ARG A 409 -21.38 22.73 -0.19
N ALA A 410 -22.67 23.09 -0.36
CA ALA A 410 -23.78 22.33 0.20
C ALA A 410 -23.72 20.88 -0.36
N ALA A 411 -24.04 19.92 0.52
CA ALA A 411 -24.10 18.50 0.29
C ALA A 411 -25.12 18.13 -0.83
#